data_0ff2ba74190494110057666dc0694f32
#
_entry.id   0ff2ba74190494110057666dc0694f32
#
_cell.length_a   1.000
_cell.length_b   1.000
_cell.length_c   1.000
_cell.angle_alpha   90.00
_cell.angle_beta   90.00
_cell.angle_gamma   90.00
#
_symmetry.space_group_name_H-M   'P 1'
#
loop_
_entity.id
_entity.type
_entity.pdbx_description
1 polymer ?
#
loop_
_entity_poly.entity_id
_entity_poly.type
_entity_poly.pdbx_seq_one_letter_code
_entity_poly.pdbx_strand_id
1 'polypeptide(L)'
;MKIKKTILSNKLRIVSIPMDTPTVTVLVLVEAGSNYETKDINGLSHFLEHMCFKGTKKRPTALHITKELDGIGAQYNAFTSNEYTGYYAKVEKKHFDTILDVVSDIYLNPVFDEHEVEKEKGVIIDEINMYEDMPSRHVHDLFAEVLYGNQPAGWNVAGTKEIVRNMSRKDFV
;
A
#
# COMPACT_ATOMS: atom_id res chain seq x y z
N MET A 1 -23.60 4.53 16.46
CA MET A 1 -22.51 5.18 15.69
C MET A 1 -23.12 5.66 14.36
N LYS A 2 -22.99 6.94 13.98
CA LYS A 2 -23.62 7.48 12.75
C LYS A 2 -22.52 7.65 11.68
N ILE A 3 -22.48 6.73 10.72
CA ILE A 3 -21.57 6.81 9.56
C ILE A 3 -22.11 7.89 8.60
N LYS A 4 -21.23 8.79 8.16
CA LYS A 4 -21.53 9.80 7.15
C LYS A 4 -20.73 9.48 5.88
N LYS A 5 -21.41 9.37 4.74
CA LYS A 5 -20.81 9.22 3.41
C LYS A 5 -21.06 10.50 2.61
N THR A 6 -19.99 11.04 2.02
CA THR A 6 -20.04 12.19 1.10
C THR A 6 -19.38 11.78 -0.20
N ILE A 7 -19.96 12.18 -1.33
CA ILE A 7 -19.37 11.97 -2.66
C ILE A 7 -19.06 13.35 -3.25
N LEU A 8 -17.81 13.60 -3.58
CA LEU A 8 -17.36 14.85 -4.18
C LEU A 8 -17.68 14.87 -5.70
N SER A 9 -17.58 16.04 -6.33
CA SER A 9 -17.83 16.21 -7.77
C SER A 9 -16.92 15.35 -8.65
N ASN A 10 -15.68 15.07 -8.21
CA ASN A 10 -14.74 14.18 -8.85
C ASN A 10 -14.96 12.69 -8.53
N LYS A 11 -16.11 12.35 -7.93
CA LYS A 11 -16.54 11.00 -7.50
C LYS A 11 -15.74 10.41 -6.32
N LEU A 12 -14.81 11.15 -5.69
CA LEU A 12 -14.16 10.71 -4.47
C LEU A 12 -15.20 10.47 -3.38
N ARG A 13 -15.15 9.30 -2.76
CA ARG A 13 -16.01 8.90 -1.64
C ARG A 13 -15.30 9.18 -0.33
N ILE A 14 -15.86 10.02 0.51
CA ILE A 14 -15.39 10.29 1.87
C ILE A 14 -16.34 9.62 2.84
N VAL A 15 -15.81 8.76 3.70
CA VAL A 15 -16.55 8.11 4.78
C VAL A 15 -16.01 8.61 6.12
N SER A 16 -16.86 9.22 6.93
CA SER A 16 -16.51 9.69 8.27
C SER A 16 -17.25 8.86 9.31
N ILE A 17 -16.51 8.41 10.30
CA ILE A 17 -17.00 7.61 11.42
C ILE A 17 -16.64 8.34 12.71
N PRO A 18 -17.56 9.16 13.27
CA PRO A 18 -17.30 9.85 14.53
C PRO A 18 -17.13 8.84 15.67
N MET A 19 -16.05 8.99 16.43
CA MET A 19 -15.74 8.17 17.60
C MET A 19 -15.37 9.07 18.77
N ASP A 20 -15.78 8.68 19.98
CA ASP A 20 -15.37 9.37 21.21
C ASP A 20 -14.03 8.83 21.69
N THR A 21 -12.97 9.20 20.97
CA THR A 21 -11.59 8.79 21.24
C THR A 21 -10.66 10.01 21.08
N PRO A 22 -9.52 10.07 21.77
CA PRO A 22 -8.54 11.14 21.62
C PRO A 22 -7.77 11.07 20.30
N THR A 23 -7.91 9.98 19.56
CA THR A 23 -7.17 9.72 18.31
C THR A 23 -8.06 9.85 17.08
N VAL A 24 -7.41 10.07 15.92
CA VAL A 24 -8.03 10.07 14.60
C VAL A 24 -7.21 9.19 13.66
N THR A 25 -7.89 8.51 12.74
CA THR A 25 -7.26 7.76 11.66
C THR A 25 -7.67 8.35 10.32
N VAL A 26 -6.72 8.57 9.44
CA VAL A 26 -6.92 8.84 8.02
C VAL A 26 -6.55 7.58 7.25
N LEU A 27 -7.43 7.13 6.37
CA LEU A 27 -7.21 5.97 5.49
C LEU A 27 -7.57 6.37 4.06
N VAL A 28 -6.63 6.25 3.14
CA VAL A 28 -6.86 6.25 1.70
C VAL A 28 -7.02 4.78 1.28
N LEU A 29 -8.18 4.43 0.75
CA LEU A 29 -8.49 3.08 0.28
C LEU A 29 -8.74 3.13 -1.23
N VAL A 30 -8.03 2.30 -1.96
CA VAL A 30 -8.04 2.26 -3.42
C VAL A 30 -8.51 0.90 -3.89
N GLU A 31 -9.41 0.86 -4.84
CA GLU A 31 -9.88 -0.36 -5.52
C GLU A 31 -8.82 -0.79 -6.55
N ALA A 32 -7.68 -1.25 -6.04
CA ALA A 32 -6.54 -1.77 -6.77
C ALA A 32 -5.86 -2.85 -5.94
N GLY A 33 -5.54 -3.98 -6.55
CA GLY A 33 -4.93 -5.14 -5.91
C GLY A 33 -4.69 -6.23 -6.96
N SER A 34 -4.20 -7.39 -6.56
CA SER A 34 -3.77 -8.45 -7.49
C SER A 34 -4.88 -8.95 -8.43
N ASN A 35 -6.17 -8.79 -8.07
CA ASN A 35 -7.29 -9.19 -8.94
C ASN A 35 -7.44 -8.30 -10.19
N TYR A 36 -6.85 -7.11 -10.19
CA TYR A 36 -6.90 -6.15 -11.31
C TYR A 36 -5.64 -6.20 -12.18
N GLU A 37 -4.68 -7.07 -11.85
CA GLU A 37 -3.42 -7.22 -12.55
C GLU A 37 -3.52 -8.26 -13.67
N THR A 38 -2.65 -8.13 -14.67
CA THR A 38 -2.36 -9.20 -15.63
C THR A 38 -1.19 -10.04 -15.14
N LYS A 39 -1.01 -11.26 -15.70
CA LYS A 39 0.01 -12.18 -15.20
C LYS A 39 1.44 -11.63 -15.27
N ASP A 40 1.73 -10.84 -16.28
CA ASP A 40 3.04 -10.24 -16.54
C ASP A 40 3.41 -9.10 -15.58
N ILE A 41 2.42 -8.48 -14.92
CA ILE A 41 2.62 -7.42 -13.92
C ILE A 41 2.11 -7.81 -12.53
N ASN A 42 1.87 -9.10 -12.28
CA ASN A 42 1.39 -9.55 -10.98
C ASN A 42 2.38 -9.18 -9.86
N GLY A 43 1.86 -8.56 -8.81
CA GLY A 43 2.65 -7.97 -7.72
C GLY A 43 2.86 -6.46 -7.83
N LEU A 44 2.38 -5.83 -8.91
CA LEU A 44 2.53 -4.39 -9.12
C LEU A 44 1.85 -3.56 -8.03
N SER A 45 0.63 -3.94 -7.60
CA SER A 45 -0.09 -3.22 -6.54
C SER A 45 0.66 -3.26 -5.21
N HIS A 46 1.25 -4.40 -4.87
CA HIS A 46 2.08 -4.55 -3.68
C HIS A 46 3.39 -3.76 -3.81
N PHE A 47 4.04 -3.81 -4.95
CA PHE A 47 5.24 -3.01 -5.19
C PHE A 47 4.94 -1.49 -5.12
N LEU A 48 3.81 -1.04 -5.69
CA LEU A 48 3.35 0.36 -5.57
C LEU A 48 3.15 0.78 -4.11
N GLU A 49 2.62 -0.10 -3.27
CA GLU A 49 2.47 0.14 -1.83
C GLU A 49 3.81 0.53 -1.23
N HIS A 50 4.86 -0.28 -1.45
CA HIS A 50 6.22 0.00 -0.98
C HIS A 50 6.76 1.32 -1.52
N MET A 51 6.60 1.55 -2.82
CA MET A 51 7.17 2.72 -3.49
C MET A 51 6.52 4.04 -3.06
N CYS A 52 5.27 4.05 -2.61
CA CYS A 52 4.62 5.24 -2.08
C CYS A 52 5.33 5.82 -0.84
N PHE A 53 6.06 5.00 -0.08
CA PHE A 53 6.83 5.44 1.09
C PHE A 53 8.28 5.83 0.78
N LYS A 54 8.74 5.71 -0.47
CA LYS A 54 10.15 5.99 -0.83
C LYS A 54 10.43 7.46 -1.09
N GLY A 55 9.41 8.27 -1.28
CA GLY A 55 9.51 9.72 -1.42
C GLY A 55 8.45 10.32 -2.32
N THR A 56 8.19 11.60 -2.08
CA THR A 56 7.27 12.44 -2.84
C THR A 56 8.00 13.71 -3.29
N LYS A 57 7.35 14.53 -4.11
CA LYS A 57 7.88 15.85 -4.44
C LYS A 57 8.07 16.76 -3.23
N LYS A 58 7.19 16.64 -2.22
CA LYS A 58 7.22 17.43 -0.98
C LYS A 58 8.16 16.81 0.07
N ARG A 59 8.25 15.48 0.10
CA ARG A 59 9.04 14.66 1.02
C ARG A 59 9.99 13.76 0.25
N PRO A 60 11.17 14.27 -0.18
CA PRO A 60 11.99 13.62 -1.21
C PRO A 60 12.51 12.21 -0.89
N THR A 61 12.49 11.80 0.37
CA THR A 61 12.97 10.47 0.80
C THR A 61 12.05 9.85 1.84
N ALA A 62 12.14 8.52 2.01
CA ALA A 62 11.45 7.79 3.07
C ALA A 62 11.71 8.40 4.47
N LEU A 63 12.95 8.85 4.73
CA LEU A 63 13.32 9.46 6.01
C LEU A 63 12.53 10.75 6.29
N HIS A 64 12.19 11.56 5.29
CA HIS A 64 11.36 12.75 5.48
C HIS A 64 9.96 12.39 5.90
N ILE A 65 9.37 11.35 5.28
CA ILE A 65 8.02 10.84 5.63
C ILE A 65 8.03 10.29 7.07
N THR A 66 8.98 9.40 7.36
CA THR A 66 9.13 8.76 8.67
C THR A 66 9.33 9.77 9.79
N LYS A 67 10.26 10.74 9.62
CA LYS A 67 10.53 11.77 10.64
C LYS A 67 9.29 12.63 10.95
N GLU A 68 8.49 12.96 9.94
CA GLU A 68 7.29 13.77 10.14
C GLU A 68 6.22 12.99 10.90
N LEU A 69 6.02 11.70 10.57
CA LEU A 69 5.03 10.85 11.24
C LEU A 69 5.48 10.43 12.64
N ASP A 70 6.73 9.99 12.81
CA ASP A 70 7.28 9.59 14.10
C ASP A 70 7.37 10.78 15.07
N GLY A 71 7.71 11.98 14.54
CA GLY A 71 7.80 13.21 15.33
C GLY A 71 6.50 13.63 16.03
N ILE A 72 5.35 13.15 15.54
CA ILE A 72 4.03 13.37 16.15
C ILE A 72 3.46 12.11 16.82
N GLY A 73 4.23 11.01 16.88
CA GLY A 73 3.81 9.74 17.48
C GLY A 73 2.72 9.03 16.68
N ALA A 74 2.72 9.15 15.36
CA ALA A 74 1.75 8.49 14.52
C ALA A 74 2.02 6.98 14.40
N GLN A 75 0.96 6.19 14.39
CA GLN A 75 0.99 4.81 13.91
C GLN A 75 0.56 4.81 12.44
N TYR A 76 1.38 4.33 11.56
CA TYR A 76 1.10 4.32 10.12
C TYR A 76 1.55 3.01 9.48
N ASN A 77 0.88 2.64 8.43
CA ASN A 77 1.24 1.49 7.58
C ASN A 77 0.45 1.55 6.28
N ALA A 78 0.73 0.59 5.40
CA ALA A 78 -0.11 0.28 4.27
C ALA A 78 -0.36 -1.23 4.21
N PHE A 79 -1.26 -1.63 3.33
CA PHE A 79 -1.57 -3.03 3.07
C PHE A 79 -2.14 -3.17 1.66
N THR A 80 -1.79 -4.27 1.01
CA THR A 80 -2.35 -4.68 -0.28
C THR A 80 -3.03 -6.03 -0.14
N SER A 81 -4.21 -6.14 -0.74
CA SER A 81 -4.97 -7.38 -0.85
C SER A 81 -5.26 -7.71 -2.32
N ASN A 82 -6.06 -8.73 -2.55
CA ASN A 82 -6.49 -9.07 -3.90
C ASN A 82 -7.35 -7.96 -4.56
N GLU A 83 -8.13 -7.21 -3.78
CA GLU A 83 -9.14 -6.27 -4.30
C GLU A 83 -8.84 -4.80 -3.99
N TYR A 84 -8.05 -4.51 -2.97
CA TYR A 84 -7.80 -3.13 -2.53
C TYR A 84 -6.44 -2.95 -1.90
N THR A 85 -5.94 -1.72 -2.00
CA THR A 85 -4.74 -1.24 -1.32
C THR A 85 -5.12 -0.08 -0.40
N GLY A 86 -4.58 -0.05 0.81
CA GLY A 86 -4.86 0.98 1.79
C GLY A 86 -3.60 1.60 2.37
N TYR A 87 -3.62 2.93 2.57
CA TYR A 87 -2.56 3.70 3.22
C TYR A 87 -3.17 4.43 4.40
N TYR A 88 -2.63 4.27 5.59
CA TYR A 88 -3.23 4.91 6.76
C TYR A 88 -2.22 5.49 7.74
N ALA A 89 -2.68 6.49 8.48
CA ALA A 89 -2.00 6.97 9.67
C ALA A 89 -3.02 7.26 10.77
N LYS A 90 -2.66 6.94 12.02
CA LYS A 90 -3.43 7.18 13.23
C LYS A 90 -2.59 8.01 14.20
N VAL A 91 -3.19 9.05 14.77
CA VAL A 91 -2.48 9.98 15.65
C VAL A 91 -3.45 10.64 16.62
N GLU A 92 -2.97 11.43 17.57
CA GLU A 92 -3.79 12.34 18.38
C GLU A 92 -4.52 13.37 17.50
N LYS A 93 -5.79 13.68 17.80
CA LYS A 93 -6.66 14.55 16.97
C LYS A 93 -6.05 15.89 16.56
N LYS A 94 -5.21 16.49 17.41
CA LYS A 94 -4.56 17.79 17.11
C LYS A 94 -3.64 17.75 15.89
N HIS A 95 -3.19 16.56 15.47
CA HIS A 95 -2.32 16.35 14.31
C HIS A 95 -3.07 15.81 13.08
N PHE A 96 -4.41 15.95 13.06
CA PHE A 96 -5.24 15.46 11.94
C PHE A 96 -4.76 16.00 10.59
N ASP A 97 -4.54 17.31 10.49
CA ASP A 97 -4.14 17.96 9.24
C ASP A 97 -2.78 17.44 8.73
N THR A 98 -1.86 17.15 9.65
CA THR A 98 -0.55 16.59 9.30
C THR A 98 -0.68 15.20 8.68
N ILE A 99 -1.42 14.28 9.31
CA ILE A 99 -1.56 12.93 8.76
C ILE A 99 -2.40 12.91 7.49
N LEU A 100 -3.38 13.81 7.36
CA LEU A 100 -4.15 13.95 6.12
C LEU A 100 -3.24 14.41 4.98
N ASP A 101 -2.38 15.39 5.20
CA ASP A 101 -1.42 15.87 4.21
C ASP A 101 -0.40 14.78 3.84
N VAL A 102 0.18 14.09 4.83
CA VAL A 102 1.19 13.04 4.54
C VAL A 102 0.58 11.86 3.79
N VAL A 103 -0.54 11.31 4.28
CA VAL A 103 -1.17 10.13 3.64
C VAL A 103 -1.67 10.46 2.24
N SER A 104 -2.19 11.67 2.04
CA SER A 104 -2.60 12.12 0.69
C SER A 104 -1.39 12.31 -0.23
N ASP A 105 -0.29 12.87 0.27
CA ASP A 105 0.90 13.16 -0.51
C ASP A 105 1.62 11.89 -0.98
N ILE A 106 1.80 10.90 -0.09
CA ILE A 106 2.44 9.63 -0.46
C ILE A 106 1.66 8.87 -1.53
N TYR A 107 0.32 8.99 -1.53
CA TYR A 107 -0.54 8.37 -2.53
C TYR A 107 -0.61 9.15 -3.84
N LEU A 108 -0.73 10.49 -3.79
CA LEU A 108 -0.97 11.31 -4.98
C LEU A 108 0.30 11.75 -5.71
N ASN A 109 1.43 11.83 -5.01
CA ASN A 109 2.65 12.46 -5.53
C ASN A 109 3.92 11.62 -5.36
N PRO A 110 3.88 10.26 -5.40
CA PRO A 110 5.10 9.47 -5.29
C PRO A 110 6.03 9.76 -6.48
N VAL A 111 7.33 9.70 -6.25
CA VAL A 111 8.33 10.06 -7.30
C VAL A 111 8.73 8.85 -8.14
N PHE A 112 8.67 7.64 -7.59
CA PHE A 112 9.15 6.40 -8.22
C PHE A 112 10.57 6.53 -8.77
N ASP A 113 11.51 6.90 -7.88
CA ASP A 113 12.92 7.00 -8.22
C ASP A 113 13.48 5.64 -8.67
N GLU A 114 14.18 5.60 -9.83
CA GLU A 114 14.67 4.35 -10.42
C GLU A 114 15.62 3.59 -9.49
N HIS A 115 16.47 4.30 -8.76
CA HIS A 115 17.40 3.67 -7.81
C HIS A 115 16.66 3.07 -6.61
N GLU A 116 15.60 3.74 -6.13
CA GLU A 116 14.76 3.18 -5.05
C GLU A 116 13.94 1.99 -5.57
N VAL A 117 13.44 2.01 -6.82
CA VAL A 117 12.79 0.84 -7.43
C VAL A 117 13.74 -0.36 -7.46
N GLU A 118 14.99 -0.18 -7.92
CA GLU A 118 15.96 -1.29 -7.97
C GLU A 118 16.31 -1.85 -6.58
N LYS A 119 16.44 -1.01 -5.58
CA LYS A 119 16.65 -1.45 -4.19
C LYS A 119 15.47 -2.23 -3.64
N GLU A 120 14.26 -1.74 -3.90
CA GLU A 120 13.05 -2.32 -3.32
C GLU A 120 12.72 -3.70 -3.88
N LYS A 121 13.14 -4.02 -5.10
CA LYS A 121 13.07 -5.38 -5.64
C LYS A 121 13.68 -6.41 -4.68
N GLY A 122 14.86 -6.10 -4.12
CA GLY A 122 15.51 -6.96 -3.13
C GLY A 122 14.65 -7.17 -1.89
N VAL A 123 14.11 -6.07 -1.34
CA VAL A 123 13.25 -6.10 -0.14
C VAL A 123 12.01 -6.97 -0.36
N ILE A 124 11.32 -6.78 -1.50
CA ILE A 124 10.10 -7.56 -1.83
C ILE A 124 10.45 -9.04 -2.06
N ILE A 125 11.58 -9.34 -2.71
CA ILE A 125 12.01 -10.73 -2.90
C ILE A 125 12.32 -11.39 -1.55
N ASP A 126 12.93 -10.68 -0.62
CA ASP A 126 13.20 -11.18 0.73
C ASP A 126 11.90 -11.40 1.52
N GLU A 127 10.92 -10.53 1.33
CA GLU A 127 9.59 -10.70 1.90
C GLU A 127 8.86 -11.93 1.33
N ILE A 128 8.93 -12.16 0.01
CA ILE A 128 8.40 -13.38 -0.61
C ILE A 128 9.07 -14.62 -0.02
N ASN A 129 10.41 -14.63 0.12
CA ASN A 129 11.13 -15.72 0.75
C ASN A 129 10.66 -15.98 2.18
N MET A 130 10.54 -14.90 2.97
CA MET A 130 10.06 -14.99 4.35
C MET A 130 8.68 -15.64 4.44
N TYR A 131 7.75 -15.30 3.55
CA TYR A 131 6.40 -15.89 3.54
C TYR A 131 6.40 -17.34 3.06
N GLU A 132 7.22 -17.70 2.08
CA GLU A 132 7.39 -19.09 1.65
C GLU A 132 7.97 -19.96 2.77
N ASP A 133 8.85 -19.40 3.62
CA ASP A 133 9.44 -20.06 4.79
C ASP A 133 8.49 -20.15 6.01
N MET A 134 7.30 -19.55 5.94
CA MET A 134 6.27 -19.59 6.98
C MET A 134 5.12 -20.53 6.61
N PRO A 135 5.13 -21.82 7.02
CA PRO A 135 4.14 -22.81 6.56
C PRO A 135 2.69 -22.42 6.86
N SER A 136 2.45 -21.77 8.01
CA SER A 136 1.10 -21.30 8.41
C SER A 136 0.54 -20.22 7.50
N ARG A 137 1.40 -19.45 6.81
CA ARG A 137 0.99 -18.44 5.84
C ARG A 137 0.97 -19.03 4.43
N HIS A 138 2.04 -19.69 4.04
CA HIS A 138 2.20 -20.26 2.70
C HIS A 138 1.10 -21.25 2.32
N VAL A 139 0.55 -21.99 3.30
CA VAL A 139 -0.59 -22.91 3.04
C VAL A 139 -1.83 -22.19 2.49
N HIS A 140 -2.05 -20.93 2.86
CA HIS A 140 -3.18 -20.15 2.34
C HIS A 140 -2.96 -19.75 0.88
N ASP A 141 -1.72 -19.40 0.51
CA ASP A 141 -1.35 -19.08 -0.87
C ASP A 141 -1.51 -20.32 -1.76
N LEU A 142 -0.98 -21.47 -1.32
CA LEU A 142 -1.15 -22.76 -2.02
C LEU A 142 -2.62 -23.16 -2.15
N PHE A 143 -3.41 -22.95 -1.11
CA PHE A 143 -4.85 -23.22 -1.16
C PHE A 143 -5.57 -22.35 -2.18
N ALA A 144 -5.24 -21.05 -2.23
CA ALA A 144 -5.81 -20.13 -3.24
C ALA A 144 -5.41 -20.56 -4.65
N GLU A 145 -4.15 -20.93 -4.88
CA GLU A 145 -3.66 -21.42 -6.17
C GLU A 145 -4.41 -22.70 -6.62
N VAL A 146 -4.60 -23.65 -5.72
CA VAL A 146 -5.35 -24.89 -6.01
C VAL A 146 -6.83 -24.62 -6.30
N LEU A 147 -7.45 -23.71 -5.52
CA LEU A 147 -8.88 -23.41 -5.62
C LEU A 147 -9.22 -22.61 -6.88
N TYR A 148 -8.42 -21.60 -7.18
CA TYR A 148 -8.71 -20.64 -8.24
C TYR A 148 -7.89 -20.89 -9.53
N GLY A 149 -6.79 -21.65 -9.46
CA GLY A 149 -5.93 -21.93 -10.59
C GLY A 149 -5.22 -20.69 -11.15
N ASN A 150 -4.91 -20.72 -12.44
CA ASN A 150 -4.17 -19.64 -13.10
C ASN A 150 -5.08 -18.45 -13.46
N GLN A 151 -5.57 -17.76 -12.45
CA GLN A 151 -6.32 -16.50 -12.56
C GLN A 151 -5.94 -15.57 -11.40
N PRO A 152 -6.25 -14.27 -11.47
CA PRO A 152 -5.79 -13.27 -10.47
C PRO A 152 -6.08 -13.64 -9.02
N ALA A 153 -7.24 -14.26 -8.74
CA ALA A 153 -7.61 -14.68 -7.38
C ALA A 153 -6.74 -15.83 -6.84
N GLY A 154 -6.05 -16.58 -7.71
CA GLY A 154 -5.14 -17.65 -7.34
C GLY A 154 -3.66 -17.24 -7.35
N TRP A 155 -3.34 -16.00 -7.73
CA TRP A 155 -1.98 -15.51 -7.74
C TRP A 155 -1.58 -14.91 -6.40
N ASN A 156 -0.30 -15.00 -6.06
CA ASN A 156 0.22 -14.33 -4.87
C ASN A 156 0.14 -12.81 -5.04
N VAL A 157 -0.29 -12.12 -3.99
CA VAL A 157 -0.44 -10.64 -4.00
C VAL A 157 0.89 -9.94 -4.23
N ALA A 158 1.99 -10.50 -3.71
CA ALA A 158 3.34 -9.96 -3.93
C ALA A 158 3.93 -10.32 -5.31
N GLY A 159 3.21 -11.11 -6.12
CA GLY A 159 3.71 -11.61 -7.39
C GLY A 159 4.72 -12.73 -7.24
N THR A 160 5.55 -12.91 -8.28
CA THR A 160 6.66 -13.85 -8.26
C THR A 160 8.00 -13.13 -8.27
N LYS A 161 9.05 -13.78 -7.73
CA LYS A 161 10.42 -13.24 -7.71
C LYS A 161 10.91 -12.88 -9.12
N GLU A 162 10.50 -13.61 -10.13
CA GLU A 162 10.86 -13.35 -11.53
C GLU A 162 10.19 -12.07 -12.04
N ILE A 163 8.89 -11.92 -11.85
CA ILE A 163 8.14 -10.74 -12.26
C ILE A 163 8.69 -9.49 -11.54
N VAL A 164 8.87 -9.56 -10.22
CA VAL A 164 9.41 -8.45 -9.42
C VAL A 164 10.80 -8.01 -9.91
N ARG A 165 11.71 -8.96 -10.26
CA ARG A 165 13.02 -8.61 -10.82
C ARG A 165 12.94 -7.86 -12.14
N ASN A 166 11.94 -8.15 -12.95
CA ASN A 166 11.78 -7.59 -14.30
C ASN A 166 10.98 -6.27 -14.32
N MET A 167 10.26 -5.95 -13.24
CA MET A 167 9.54 -4.67 -13.12
C MET A 167 10.50 -3.49 -13.24
N SER A 168 10.03 -2.44 -13.84
CA SER A 168 10.78 -1.19 -14.03
C SER A 168 9.93 0.02 -13.66
N ARG A 169 10.54 1.19 -13.55
CA ARG A 169 9.79 2.43 -13.31
C ARG A 169 8.64 2.66 -14.30
N LYS A 170 8.75 2.15 -15.52
CA LYS A 170 7.71 2.32 -16.56
C LYS A 170 6.41 1.60 -16.23
N ASP A 171 6.46 0.56 -15.40
CA ASP A 171 5.28 -0.20 -15.00
C ASP A 171 4.45 0.54 -13.94
N PHE A 172 5.04 1.59 -13.31
CA PHE A 172 4.41 2.42 -12.28
C PHE A 172 3.85 3.75 -12.80
N VAL A 173 4.10 4.18 -14.06
CA VAL A 173 3.80 5.55 -14.54
C VAL A 173 2.89 5.54 -15.78
#